data_b59531addd2da1b5cd0f7ba4487a3945
#
_entry.id   b59531addd2da1b5cd0f7ba4487a3945
#
_cell.length_a   1.000
_cell.length_b   1.000
_cell.length_c   1.000
_cell.angle_alpha   90.00
_cell.angle_beta   90.00
_cell.angle_gamma   90.00
#
_symmetry.space_group_name_H-M   'P 1'
#
loop_
_entity.id
_entity.type
_entity.pdbx_description
1 polymer ?
#
loop_
_entity_poly.entity_id
_entity_poly.type
_entity_poly.pdbx_seq_one_letter_code
_entity_poly.pdbx_strand_id
1 'polypeptide(L)'
;MIKYGILFTKKKWGIYMLKSWTPGEMPDKEEMKMQLEKTKSRLYDLQMKIKEHKLPVLVLFEGWSAAGKGSMIGKVIKNIDPRFFKVATMSSPTEEELRRPFLYRYMKQIPEEGKFTFLDSGWMEQTVMDVLTGELEGELYEKRIESIRRFERQLTDNGYLVLKFFMQIDKGEQEKRMKKLLDKEDTKWRVTGADKWQHKHYKKCENVIDRYMKDTNMSTSPWDIIDAKDKKWAELQVMDTLVSSIEV
;
A
#
# COMPACT_ATOMS: atom_id res chain seq x y z
N MET A 1 -8.26 -19.47 14.47
CA MET A 1 -8.87 -20.62 13.78
C MET A 1 -8.26 -20.64 12.37
N ILE A 2 -7.43 -21.63 12.05
CA ILE A 2 -6.73 -21.71 10.75
C ILE A 2 -7.74 -22.27 9.75
N LYS A 3 -8.44 -21.41 8.99
CA LYS A 3 -9.48 -21.83 8.07
C LYS A 3 -8.90 -22.52 6.81
N TYR A 4 -7.60 -22.36 6.53
CA TYR A 4 -6.98 -22.80 5.27
C TYR A 4 -5.61 -23.48 5.41
N GLY A 5 -5.13 -23.81 6.63
CA GLY A 5 -3.82 -24.46 6.82
C GLY A 5 -2.59 -23.60 6.45
N ILE A 6 -2.79 -22.32 6.18
CA ILE A 6 -1.74 -21.38 5.77
C ILE A 6 -1.15 -20.74 7.02
N LEU A 7 0.10 -21.05 7.32
CA LEU A 7 0.90 -20.40 8.35
C LEU A 7 1.43 -19.09 7.78
N PHE A 8 0.83 -17.95 8.19
CA PHE A 8 1.43 -16.65 7.92
C PHE A 8 2.78 -16.55 8.64
N THR A 9 3.87 -16.66 7.92
CA THR A 9 5.20 -16.47 8.51
C THR A 9 5.35 -15.01 8.88
N LYS A 10 5.26 -14.72 10.18
CA LYS A 10 5.53 -13.38 10.72
C LYS A 10 7.03 -13.10 10.59
N LYS A 11 7.46 -12.42 9.53
CA LYS A 11 8.71 -11.67 9.61
C LYS A 11 8.61 -10.77 10.84
N LYS A 12 9.60 -10.79 11.77
CA LYS A 12 9.66 -9.85 12.90
C LYS A 12 9.88 -8.44 12.36
N TRP A 13 8.80 -7.76 12.03
CA TRP A 13 8.87 -6.35 11.70
C TRP A 13 8.94 -5.58 13.03
N GLY A 14 10.02 -4.83 13.21
CA GLY A 14 10.09 -3.84 14.29
C GLY A 14 8.95 -2.85 14.12
N ILE A 15 8.45 -2.27 15.21
CA ILE A 15 7.49 -1.16 15.18
C ILE A 15 8.25 0.07 14.63
N TYR A 16 8.46 0.11 13.32
CA TYR A 16 9.09 1.26 12.66
C TYR A 16 7.99 2.29 12.40
N MET A 17 8.14 3.43 13.05
CA MET A 17 7.42 4.64 12.67
C MET A 17 8.15 5.26 11.48
N LEU A 18 7.44 5.96 10.60
CA LEU A 18 8.02 6.59 9.42
C LEU A 18 9.24 7.46 9.77
N LYS A 19 9.19 8.17 10.89
CA LYS A 19 10.29 9.04 11.37
C LYS A 19 11.52 8.29 11.89
N SER A 20 11.38 7.09 12.35
CA SER A 20 12.47 6.24 12.84
C SER A 20 12.89 5.19 11.83
N TRP A 21 12.21 5.13 10.70
CA TRP A 21 12.53 4.19 9.65
C TRP A 21 13.84 4.57 8.95
N THR A 22 14.67 3.58 8.71
CA THR A 22 15.88 3.70 7.91
C THR A 22 15.85 2.69 6.78
N PRO A 23 16.30 3.07 5.57
CA PRO A 23 16.36 2.14 4.46
C PRO A 23 17.25 0.94 4.80
N GLY A 24 16.85 -0.25 4.37
CA GLY A 24 17.68 -1.44 4.43
C GLY A 24 18.85 -1.36 3.44
N GLU A 25 19.81 -2.27 3.60
CA GLU A 25 20.91 -2.40 2.66
C GLU A 25 20.40 -2.88 1.30
N MET A 26 20.70 -2.10 0.28
CA MET A 26 20.36 -2.44 -1.10
C MET A 26 21.41 -3.38 -1.66
N PRO A 27 21.03 -4.56 -2.19
CA PRO A 27 21.95 -5.45 -2.86
C PRO A 27 22.62 -4.80 -4.08
N ASP A 28 23.72 -5.35 -4.55
CA ASP A 28 24.28 -4.92 -5.82
C ASP A 28 23.33 -5.22 -7.01
N LYS A 29 23.64 -4.66 -8.16
CA LYS A 29 22.74 -4.72 -9.33
C LYS A 29 22.49 -6.13 -9.84
N GLU A 30 23.51 -7.00 -9.81
CA GLU A 30 23.40 -8.36 -10.32
C GLU A 30 22.65 -9.24 -9.33
N GLU A 31 22.95 -9.12 -8.05
CA GLU A 31 22.22 -9.80 -6.99
C GLU A 31 20.74 -9.40 -6.98
N MET A 32 20.45 -8.09 -7.05
CA MET A 32 19.09 -7.57 -7.10
C MET A 32 18.33 -8.13 -8.32
N LYS A 33 18.97 -8.21 -9.49
CA LYS A 33 18.37 -8.78 -10.70
C LYS A 33 18.03 -10.25 -10.52
N MET A 34 18.97 -11.03 -9.97
CA MET A 34 18.78 -12.46 -9.72
C MET A 34 17.65 -12.70 -8.71
N GLN A 35 17.65 -11.98 -7.60
CA GLN A 35 16.60 -12.08 -6.59
C GLN A 35 15.23 -11.70 -7.16
N LEU A 36 15.16 -10.63 -7.96
CA LEU A 36 13.92 -10.18 -8.56
C LEU A 36 13.33 -11.22 -9.53
N GLU A 37 14.14 -11.82 -10.40
CA GLU A 37 13.66 -12.86 -11.31
C GLU A 37 13.19 -14.12 -10.54
N LYS A 38 13.91 -14.52 -9.52
CA LYS A 38 13.49 -15.61 -8.62
C LYS A 38 12.15 -15.32 -7.96
N THR A 39 11.97 -14.11 -7.44
CA THR A 39 10.74 -13.70 -6.75
C THR A 39 9.55 -13.60 -7.72
N LYS A 40 9.77 -13.15 -8.95
CA LYS A 40 8.74 -13.16 -10.00
C LYS A 40 8.25 -14.57 -10.34
N SER A 41 9.19 -15.51 -10.50
CA SER A 41 8.83 -16.92 -10.73
C SER A 41 8.00 -17.49 -9.58
N ARG A 42 8.41 -17.22 -8.34
CA ARG A 42 7.66 -17.65 -7.14
C ARG A 42 6.25 -17.05 -7.09
N LEU A 43 6.10 -15.77 -7.43
CA LEU A 43 4.78 -15.12 -7.46
C LEU A 43 3.85 -15.79 -8.49
N TYR A 44 4.40 -16.17 -9.65
CA TYR A 44 3.64 -16.91 -10.66
C TYR A 44 3.14 -18.27 -10.12
N ASP A 45 3.98 -19.01 -9.41
CA ASP A 45 3.59 -20.30 -8.82
C ASP A 45 2.58 -20.14 -7.67
N LEU A 46 2.75 -19.09 -6.85
CA LEU A 46 1.89 -18.82 -5.71
C LEU A 46 0.46 -18.42 -6.10
N GLN A 47 0.24 -17.82 -7.26
CA GLN A 47 -1.11 -17.45 -7.69
C GLN A 47 -2.03 -18.68 -7.82
N MET A 48 -1.48 -19.82 -8.23
CA MET A 48 -2.26 -21.06 -8.30
C MET A 48 -2.63 -21.57 -6.90
N LYS A 49 -1.68 -21.49 -5.95
CA LYS A 49 -1.95 -21.85 -4.55
C LYS A 49 -3.01 -20.92 -3.92
N ILE A 50 -2.95 -19.63 -4.18
CA ILE A 50 -3.97 -18.66 -3.73
C ILE A 50 -5.35 -19.07 -4.22
N LYS A 51 -5.47 -19.49 -5.49
CA LYS A 51 -6.72 -19.96 -6.06
C LYS A 51 -7.19 -21.26 -5.39
N GLU A 52 -6.31 -22.25 -5.28
CA GLU A 52 -6.61 -23.58 -4.69
C GLU A 52 -7.07 -23.44 -3.24
N HIS A 53 -6.37 -22.65 -2.45
CA HIS A 53 -6.69 -22.38 -1.05
C HIS A 53 -7.75 -21.31 -0.85
N LYS A 54 -8.29 -20.72 -1.92
CA LYS A 54 -9.31 -19.67 -1.87
C LYS A 54 -8.89 -18.46 -1.02
N LEU A 55 -7.58 -18.16 -0.96
CA LEU A 55 -7.06 -17.05 -0.17
C LEU A 55 -7.36 -15.71 -0.84
N PRO A 56 -8.20 -14.84 -0.26
CA PRO A 56 -8.36 -13.47 -0.77
C PRO A 56 -7.22 -12.57 -0.28
N VAL A 57 -6.58 -11.86 -1.21
CA VAL A 57 -5.41 -11.00 -0.92
C VAL A 57 -5.73 -9.56 -1.26
N LEU A 58 -5.75 -8.70 -0.24
CA LEU A 58 -5.95 -7.27 -0.37
C LEU A 58 -4.62 -6.55 -0.17
N VAL A 59 -4.17 -5.81 -1.20
CA VAL A 59 -2.88 -5.10 -1.19
C VAL A 59 -3.11 -3.61 -1.35
N LEU A 60 -2.74 -2.83 -0.33
CA LEU A 60 -2.83 -1.39 -0.33
C LEU A 60 -1.48 -0.78 -0.68
N PHE A 61 -1.48 0.14 -1.64
CA PHE A 61 -0.33 0.99 -1.96
C PHE A 61 -0.61 2.42 -1.55
N GLU A 62 0.04 2.83 -0.50
CA GLU A 62 0.01 4.18 0.04
C GLU A 62 1.38 4.85 -0.08
N GLY A 63 1.51 6.10 0.23
CA GLY A 63 2.80 6.79 0.24
C GLY A 63 2.77 8.17 -0.38
N TRP A 64 3.95 8.75 -0.54
CA TRP A 64 4.10 10.10 -1.05
C TRP A 64 3.63 10.24 -2.50
N SER A 65 3.14 11.43 -2.84
CA SER A 65 2.94 11.84 -4.22
C SER A 65 4.24 11.66 -5.02
N ALA A 66 4.12 11.20 -6.26
CA ALA A 66 5.24 10.86 -7.13
C ALA A 66 6.17 9.72 -6.63
N ALA A 67 5.82 9.02 -5.52
CA ALA A 67 6.59 7.85 -5.09
C ALA A 67 6.51 6.66 -6.06
N GLY A 68 5.50 6.62 -6.92
CA GLY A 68 5.39 5.63 -7.99
C GLY A 68 4.45 4.47 -7.68
N LYS A 69 3.43 4.66 -6.83
CA LYS A 69 2.41 3.66 -6.45
C LYS A 69 1.85 2.91 -7.66
N GLY A 70 1.17 3.58 -8.57
CA GLY A 70 0.57 2.95 -9.76
C GLY A 70 1.60 2.28 -10.68
N SER A 71 2.82 2.84 -10.80
CA SER A 71 3.91 2.17 -11.54
C SER A 71 4.34 0.86 -10.87
N MET A 72 4.36 0.82 -9.54
CA MET A 72 4.71 -0.37 -8.77
C MET A 72 3.62 -1.44 -8.91
N ILE A 73 2.35 -1.08 -8.77
CA ILE A 73 1.22 -1.97 -9.05
C ILE A 73 1.37 -2.57 -10.45
N GLY A 74 1.62 -1.74 -11.47
CA GLY A 74 1.83 -2.20 -12.85
C GLY A 74 2.97 -3.20 -13.02
N LYS A 75 4.04 -3.11 -12.20
CA LYS A 75 5.14 -4.08 -12.21
C LYS A 75 4.74 -5.41 -11.55
N VAL A 76 4.02 -5.35 -10.45
CA VAL A 76 3.55 -6.56 -9.73
C VAL A 76 2.57 -7.36 -10.58
N ILE A 77 1.53 -6.70 -11.13
CA ILE A 77 0.45 -7.38 -11.86
C ILE A 77 0.91 -8.00 -13.19
N LYS A 78 2.03 -7.54 -13.77
CA LYS A 78 2.63 -8.18 -14.96
C LYS A 78 3.02 -9.64 -14.74
N ASN A 79 3.15 -10.07 -13.48
CA ASN A 79 3.53 -11.42 -13.10
C ASN A 79 2.34 -12.25 -12.57
N ILE A 80 1.12 -11.72 -12.71
CA ILE A 80 -0.12 -12.36 -12.25
C ILE A 80 -1.07 -12.47 -13.44
N ASP A 81 -1.71 -13.62 -13.58
CA ASP A 81 -2.73 -13.83 -14.62
C ASP A 81 -3.90 -12.83 -14.43
N PRO A 82 -4.33 -12.10 -15.49
CA PRO A 82 -5.37 -11.09 -15.39
C PRO A 82 -6.71 -11.56 -14.78
N ARG A 83 -6.98 -12.85 -14.82
CA ARG A 83 -8.19 -13.44 -14.23
C ARG A 83 -8.19 -13.46 -12.71
N PHE A 84 -7.02 -13.27 -12.08
CA PHE A 84 -6.86 -13.41 -10.63
C PHE A 84 -6.67 -12.08 -9.90
N PHE A 85 -6.68 -10.95 -10.59
CA PHE A 85 -6.54 -9.66 -9.91
C PHE A 85 -7.51 -8.59 -10.41
N LYS A 86 -7.74 -7.63 -9.52
CA LYS A 86 -8.40 -6.35 -9.79
C LYS A 86 -7.49 -5.23 -9.33
N VAL A 87 -7.42 -4.15 -10.10
CA VAL A 87 -6.80 -2.90 -9.65
C VAL A 87 -7.91 -1.87 -9.46
N ALA A 88 -7.95 -1.23 -8.30
CA ALA A 88 -8.88 -0.17 -8.00
C ALA A 88 -8.10 1.09 -7.61
N THR A 89 -8.22 2.13 -8.42
CA THR A 89 -7.71 3.47 -8.13
C THR A 89 -8.78 4.26 -7.39
N MET A 90 -8.46 4.69 -6.17
CA MET A 90 -9.41 5.44 -5.34
C MET A 90 -9.25 6.93 -5.61
N SER A 91 -10.12 7.47 -6.44
CA SER A 91 -10.26 8.92 -6.67
C SER A 91 -11.01 9.61 -5.53
N SER A 92 -11.27 10.92 -5.66
CA SER A 92 -12.17 11.63 -4.73
C SER A 92 -13.52 10.91 -4.60
N PRO A 93 -14.13 10.89 -3.40
CA PRO A 93 -15.43 10.26 -3.20
C PRO A 93 -16.50 10.88 -4.11
N THR A 94 -17.38 10.03 -4.64
CA THR A 94 -18.58 10.48 -5.36
C THR A 94 -19.64 11.01 -4.37
N GLU A 95 -20.63 11.76 -4.87
CA GLU A 95 -21.75 12.21 -4.02
C GLU A 95 -22.50 11.04 -3.35
N GLU A 96 -22.64 9.92 -4.05
CA GLU A 96 -23.23 8.70 -3.48
C GLU A 96 -22.38 8.14 -2.33
N GLU A 97 -21.06 8.10 -2.50
CA GLU A 97 -20.13 7.60 -1.50
C GLU A 97 -20.08 8.52 -0.27
N LEU A 98 -20.18 9.84 -0.45
CA LEU A 98 -20.24 10.83 0.65
C LEU A 98 -21.49 10.67 1.54
N ARG A 99 -22.60 10.13 1.01
CA ARG A 99 -23.83 9.84 1.78
C ARG A 99 -23.77 8.52 2.55
N ARG A 100 -22.65 7.80 2.49
CA ARG A 100 -22.46 6.48 3.09
C ARG A 100 -21.32 6.49 4.09
N PRO A 101 -21.22 5.50 4.99
CA PRO A 101 -20.07 5.41 5.89
C PRO A 101 -18.74 5.40 5.14
N PHE A 102 -17.73 6.04 5.71
CA PHE A 102 -16.41 6.24 5.11
C PHE A 102 -15.81 4.98 4.43
N LEU A 103 -15.90 3.81 5.09
CA LEU A 103 -15.32 2.57 4.57
C LEU A 103 -16.15 1.92 3.46
N TYR A 104 -17.38 2.38 3.17
CA TYR A 104 -18.25 1.78 2.18
C TYR A 104 -17.60 1.64 0.80
N ARG A 105 -16.93 2.68 0.31
CA ARG A 105 -16.25 2.67 -1.00
C ARG A 105 -15.15 1.64 -1.09
N TYR A 106 -14.45 1.38 0.02
CA TYR A 106 -13.38 0.39 0.11
C TYR A 106 -13.93 -1.02 0.28
N MET A 107 -15.04 -1.20 1.00
CA MET A 107 -15.73 -2.49 1.11
C MET A 107 -16.16 -3.04 -0.25
N LYS A 108 -16.51 -2.20 -1.20
CA LYS A 108 -16.82 -2.58 -2.58
C LYS A 108 -15.61 -3.12 -3.35
N GLN A 109 -14.41 -2.94 -2.84
CA GLN A 109 -13.16 -3.33 -3.49
C GLN A 109 -12.51 -4.58 -2.88
N ILE A 110 -13.06 -5.13 -1.78
CA ILE A 110 -12.51 -6.35 -1.20
C ILE A 110 -12.46 -7.48 -2.24
N PRO A 111 -11.35 -8.28 -2.27
CA PRO A 111 -11.24 -9.37 -3.24
C PRO A 111 -12.19 -10.50 -2.94
N GLU A 112 -12.60 -11.21 -3.99
CA GLU A 112 -13.21 -12.53 -3.88
C GLU A 112 -12.19 -13.58 -3.43
N GLU A 113 -12.66 -14.71 -2.94
CA GLU A 113 -11.81 -15.86 -2.61
C GLU A 113 -10.91 -16.25 -3.80
N GLY A 114 -9.63 -16.48 -3.52
CA GLY A 114 -8.63 -16.88 -4.52
C GLY A 114 -8.19 -15.78 -5.49
N LYS A 115 -8.46 -14.51 -5.17
CA LYS A 115 -8.10 -13.37 -6.01
C LYS A 115 -7.36 -12.29 -5.23
N PHE A 116 -6.65 -11.44 -5.99
CA PHE A 116 -6.03 -10.21 -5.49
C PHE A 116 -6.92 -8.98 -5.77
N THR A 117 -6.90 -8.03 -4.86
CA THR A 117 -7.25 -6.63 -5.18
C THR A 117 -6.08 -5.74 -4.81
N PHE A 118 -5.61 -4.94 -5.75
CA PHE A 118 -4.60 -3.90 -5.56
C PHE A 118 -5.30 -2.55 -5.49
N LEU A 119 -5.15 -1.84 -4.36
CA LEU A 119 -5.66 -0.48 -4.20
C LEU A 119 -4.54 0.52 -4.46
N ASP A 120 -4.70 1.36 -5.47
CA ASP A 120 -3.88 2.56 -5.66
C ASP A 120 -4.49 3.69 -4.86
N SER A 121 -3.90 3.95 -3.72
CA SER A 121 -4.44 4.70 -2.58
C SER A 121 -5.64 4.03 -1.91
N GLY A 122 -5.63 4.01 -0.60
CA GLY A 122 -6.65 3.40 0.22
C GLY A 122 -7.22 4.39 1.23
N TRP A 123 -7.59 3.88 2.37
CA TRP A 123 -8.21 4.66 3.45
C TRP A 123 -7.22 5.53 4.23
N MET A 124 -5.90 5.35 4.07
CA MET A 124 -4.91 6.24 4.67
C MET A 124 -4.93 7.61 4.00
N GLU A 125 -4.83 7.68 2.67
CA GLU A 125 -4.73 8.94 1.93
C GLU A 125 -5.88 9.88 2.28
N GLN A 126 -7.13 9.38 2.24
CA GLN A 126 -8.29 10.19 2.59
C GLN A 126 -8.28 10.60 4.07
N THR A 127 -8.00 9.67 5.00
CA THR A 127 -7.96 9.99 6.44
C THR A 127 -6.90 11.05 6.75
N VAL A 128 -5.71 10.93 6.15
CA VAL A 128 -4.62 11.90 6.31
C VAL A 128 -5.01 13.26 5.75
N MET A 129 -5.68 13.31 4.60
CA MET A 129 -6.16 14.57 4.02
C MET A 129 -7.24 15.22 4.89
N ASP A 130 -8.21 14.46 5.38
CA ASP A 130 -9.27 14.96 6.28
C ASP A 130 -8.67 15.58 7.57
N VAL A 131 -7.59 14.97 8.11
CA VAL A 131 -6.84 15.55 9.25
C VAL A 131 -6.10 16.83 8.85
N LEU A 132 -5.48 16.85 7.68
CA LEU A 132 -4.68 18.01 7.23
C LEU A 132 -5.54 19.21 6.89
N THR A 133 -6.79 19.00 6.46
CA THR A 133 -7.80 20.04 6.19
C THR A 133 -8.57 20.48 7.45
N GLY A 134 -8.44 19.77 8.57
CA GLY A 134 -9.16 20.05 9.81
C GLY A 134 -10.59 19.46 9.86
N GLU A 135 -10.97 18.63 8.88
CA GLU A 135 -12.26 17.95 8.85
C GLU A 135 -12.33 16.78 9.83
N LEU A 136 -11.17 16.28 10.26
CA LEU A 136 -11.06 15.11 11.13
C LEU A 136 -10.09 15.37 12.30
N GLU A 137 -10.64 15.71 13.45
CA GLU A 137 -9.87 16.02 14.67
C GLU A 137 -10.45 15.35 15.91
N GLY A 138 -9.64 15.28 16.97
CA GLY A 138 -10.06 14.82 18.30
C GLY A 138 -10.77 13.46 18.28
N GLU A 139 -11.95 13.41 18.89
CA GLU A 139 -12.76 12.20 19.01
C GLU A 139 -13.18 11.60 17.65
N LEU A 140 -13.39 12.44 16.64
CA LEU A 140 -13.74 11.98 15.28
C LEU A 140 -12.58 11.21 14.65
N TYR A 141 -11.35 11.67 14.85
CA TYR A 141 -10.16 10.95 14.41
C TYR A 141 -10.07 9.58 15.08
N GLU A 142 -10.21 9.50 16.41
CA GLU A 142 -10.14 8.24 17.14
C GLU A 142 -11.22 7.24 16.68
N LYS A 143 -12.45 7.70 16.46
CA LYS A 143 -13.54 6.89 15.90
C LYS A 143 -13.22 6.39 14.47
N ARG A 144 -12.58 7.21 13.65
CA ARG A 144 -12.15 6.83 12.30
C ARG A 144 -11.08 5.73 12.36
N ILE A 145 -10.06 5.91 13.20
CA ILE A 145 -8.99 4.94 13.39
C ILE A 145 -9.54 3.60 13.92
N GLU A 146 -10.43 3.67 14.90
CA GLU A 146 -11.05 2.44 15.42
C GLU A 146 -11.88 1.71 14.35
N SER A 147 -12.62 2.43 13.53
CA SER A 147 -13.38 1.85 12.43
C SER A 147 -12.48 1.16 11.40
N ILE A 148 -11.33 1.77 11.06
CA ILE A 148 -10.32 1.16 10.19
C ILE A 148 -9.76 -0.11 10.82
N ARG A 149 -9.34 -0.07 12.07
CA ARG A 149 -8.79 -1.24 12.78
C ARG A 149 -9.79 -2.39 12.88
N ARG A 150 -11.06 -2.09 13.14
CA ARG A 150 -12.15 -3.08 13.17
C ARG A 150 -12.36 -3.70 11.79
N PHE A 151 -12.34 -2.88 10.74
CA PHE A 151 -12.49 -3.35 9.37
C PHE A 151 -11.34 -4.27 8.95
N GLU A 152 -10.10 -3.86 9.17
CA GLU A 152 -8.93 -4.70 8.87
C GLU A 152 -8.94 -6.01 9.68
N ARG A 153 -9.32 -5.95 10.96
CA ARG A 153 -9.46 -7.15 11.80
C ARG A 153 -10.56 -8.06 11.28
N GLN A 154 -11.71 -7.53 10.90
CA GLN A 154 -12.79 -8.30 10.33
C GLN A 154 -12.33 -9.04 9.06
N LEU A 155 -11.55 -8.42 8.20
CA LEU A 155 -10.98 -9.07 7.04
C LEU A 155 -10.05 -10.20 7.45
N THR A 156 -9.08 -9.94 8.31
CA THR A 156 -8.09 -10.96 8.73
C THR A 156 -8.70 -12.11 9.51
N ASP A 157 -9.69 -11.85 10.35
CA ASP A 157 -10.45 -12.89 11.09
C ASP A 157 -11.27 -13.79 10.13
N ASN A 158 -11.63 -13.28 8.95
CA ASN A 158 -12.30 -14.05 7.90
C ASN A 158 -11.32 -14.64 6.86
N GLY A 159 -10.03 -14.67 7.17
CA GLY A 159 -9.01 -15.36 6.36
C GLY A 159 -8.44 -14.53 5.21
N TYR A 160 -8.69 -13.22 5.17
CA TYR A 160 -8.04 -12.33 4.21
C TYR A 160 -6.59 -12.08 4.58
N LEU A 161 -5.71 -12.09 3.60
CA LEU A 161 -4.38 -11.50 3.72
C LEU A 161 -4.47 -10.02 3.36
N VAL A 162 -4.14 -9.15 4.33
CA VAL A 162 -4.12 -7.69 4.12
C VAL A 162 -2.67 -7.20 4.21
N LEU A 163 -2.15 -6.70 3.09
CA LEU A 163 -0.81 -6.12 2.97
C LEU A 163 -0.91 -4.62 2.77
N LYS A 164 -0.13 -3.86 3.52
CA LYS A 164 -0.13 -2.39 3.48
C LYS A 164 1.28 -1.87 3.20
N PHE A 165 1.50 -1.40 1.98
CA PHE A 165 2.77 -0.81 1.56
C PHE A 165 2.73 0.70 1.63
N PHE A 166 3.72 1.30 2.29
CA PHE A 166 3.95 2.74 2.25
C PHE A 166 5.19 3.05 1.40
N MET A 167 4.98 3.65 0.22
CA MET A 167 6.05 4.00 -0.71
C MET A 167 6.77 5.26 -0.24
N GLN A 168 7.94 5.08 0.40
CA GLN A 168 8.72 6.15 1.01
C GLN A 168 9.75 6.73 0.04
N ILE A 169 9.71 8.05 -0.12
CA ILE A 169 10.77 8.88 -0.74
C ILE A 169 10.98 10.14 0.09
N ASP A 170 12.17 10.68 0.07
CA ASP A 170 12.45 11.97 0.72
C ASP A 170 11.89 13.14 -0.11
N LYS A 171 11.82 14.32 0.52
CA LYS A 171 11.29 15.53 -0.10
C LYS A 171 12.05 15.93 -1.36
N GLY A 172 13.38 15.74 -1.39
CA GLY A 172 14.21 16.08 -2.55
C GLY A 172 13.94 15.16 -3.73
N GLU A 173 13.80 13.86 -3.50
CA GLU A 173 13.44 12.91 -4.56
C GLU A 173 12.00 13.15 -5.04
N GLN A 174 11.07 13.52 -4.15
CA GLN A 174 9.71 13.88 -4.52
C GLN A 174 9.71 15.08 -5.48
N GLU A 175 10.44 16.15 -5.15
CA GLU A 175 10.58 17.35 -6.00
C GLU A 175 11.14 17.00 -7.38
N LYS A 176 12.24 16.26 -7.41
CA LYS A 176 12.88 15.81 -8.64
C LYS A 176 11.92 15.03 -9.55
N ARG A 177 11.14 14.13 -8.97
CA ARG A 177 10.16 13.34 -9.73
C ARG A 177 8.99 14.16 -10.23
N MET A 178 8.47 15.06 -9.40
CA MET A 178 7.40 15.97 -9.81
C MET A 178 7.84 16.88 -10.95
N LYS A 179 9.05 17.47 -10.88
CA LYS A 179 9.62 18.26 -11.98
C LYS A 179 9.68 17.43 -13.27
N LYS A 180 10.23 16.21 -13.22
CA LYS A 180 10.31 15.32 -14.39
C LYS A 180 8.95 14.96 -14.99
N LEU A 181 7.90 14.84 -14.17
CA LEU A 181 6.54 14.58 -14.64
C LEU A 181 5.94 15.82 -15.29
N LEU A 182 6.21 17.02 -14.77
CA LEU A 182 5.72 18.30 -15.29
C LEU A 182 6.40 18.70 -16.61
N ASP A 183 7.64 18.28 -16.82
CA ASP A 183 8.42 18.59 -18.04
C ASP A 183 7.89 17.90 -19.30
N LYS A 184 6.97 16.93 -19.16
CA LYS A 184 6.44 16.14 -20.28
C LYS A 184 4.93 16.31 -20.39
N GLU A 185 4.46 16.62 -21.61
CA GLU A 185 3.04 16.80 -21.91
C GLU A 185 2.17 15.58 -21.56
N ASP A 186 2.68 14.38 -21.80
CA ASP A 186 1.98 13.11 -21.58
C ASP A 186 1.90 12.70 -20.09
N THR A 187 2.68 13.34 -19.22
CA THR A 187 2.74 13.01 -17.77
C THR A 187 2.40 14.16 -16.84
N LYS A 188 2.34 15.41 -17.32
CA LYS A 188 2.10 16.59 -16.46
C LYS A 188 0.77 16.53 -15.70
N TRP A 189 -0.22 15.86 -16.26
CA TRP A 189 -1.54 15.66 -15.63
C TRP A 189 -1.47 14.83 -14.33
N ARG A 190 -0.38 14.09 -14.12
CA ARG A 190 -0.15 13.28 -12.91
C ARG A 190 0.26 14.11 -11.71
N VAL A 191 0.53 15.39 -11.88
CA VAL A 191 0.91 16.30 -10.79
C VAL A 191 -0.20 17.31 -10.58
N THR A 192 -1.00 17.06 -9.56
CA THR A 192 -2.17 17.86 -9.21
C THR A 192 -1.83 19.00 -8.25
N GLY A 193 -2.82 19.83 -7.93
CA GLY A 193 -2.70 20.84 -6.88
C GLY A 193 -2.46 20.22 -5.49
N ALA A 194 -3.09 19.07 -5.21
CA ALA A 194 -2.91 18.33 -3.95
C ALA A 194 -1.46 17.82 -3.80
N ASP A 195 -0.84 17.32 -4.87
CA ASP A 195 0.55 16.86 -4.84
C ASP A 195 1.52 18.02 -4.54
N LYS A 196 1.31 19.18 -5.18
CA LYS A 196 2.09 20.39 -4.92
C LYS A 196 1.92 20.88 -3.49
N TRP A 197 0.69 20.81 -2.98
CA TRP A 197 0.39 21.20 -1.60
C TRP A 197 1.07 20.24 -0.61
N GLN A 198 1.00 18.92 -0.83
CA GLN A 198 1.67 17.91 -0.01
C GLN A 198 3.19 18.17 0.03
N HIS A 199 3.80 18.44 -1.12
CA HIS A 199 5.23 18.76 -1.20
C HIS A 199 5.60 20.03 -0.41
N LYS A 200 4.82 21.09 -0.58
CA LYS A 200 5.02 22.34 0.18
C LYS A 200 4.93 22.12 1.69
N HIS A 201 4.01 21.26 2.13
CA HIS A 201 3.76 20.98 3.54
C HIS A 201 4.31 19.63 3.99
N TYR A 202 5.36 19.13 3.33
CA TYR A 202 5.92 17.78 3.53
C TYR A 202 6.05 17.39 5.01
N LYS A 203 6.63 18.25 5.86
CA LYS A 203 6.83 17.98 7.28
C LYS A 203 5.51 17.87 8.07
N LYS A 204 4.52 18.70 7.71
CA LYS A 204 3.18 18.60 8.31
C LYS A 204 2.52 17.27 7.93
N CYS A 205 2.61 16.89 6.65
CA CYS A 205 2.09 15.61 6.15
C CYS A 205 2.81 14.43 6.80
N GLU A 206 4.14 14.47 6.91
CA GLU A 206 4.93 13.43 7.57
C GLU A 206 4.49 13.19 9.02
N ASN A 207 4.21 14.24 9.77
CA ASN A 207 3.75 14.12 11.15
C ASN A 207 2.40 13.40 11.25
N VAL A 208 1.46 13.73 10.36
CA VAL A 208 0.12 13.12 10.34
C VAL A 208 0.20 11.67 9.86
N ILE A 209 0.99 11.40 8.82
CA ILE A 209 1.21 10.03 8.30
C ILE A 209 1.85 9.14 9.36
N ASP A 210 2.89 9.62 10.05
CA ASP A 210 3.58 8.87 11.11
C ASP A 210 2.61 8.51 12.26
N ARG A 211 1.78 9.47 12.71
CA ARG A 211 0.73 9.23 13.68
C ARG A 211 -0.26 8.17 13.18
N TYR A 212 -0.78 8.36 11.97
CA TYR A 212 -1.73 7.44 11.37
C TYR A 212 -1.18 6.00 11.28
N MET A 213 0.05 5.85 10.78
CA MET A 213 0.69 4.54 10.66
C MET A 213 0.85 3.87 12.03
N LYS A 214 1.26 4.64 13.05
CA LYS A 214 1.34 4.14 14.42
C LYS A 214 -0.01 3.65 14.94
N ASP A 215 -1.06 4.44 14.72
CA ASP A 215 -2.39 4.18 15.26
C ASP A 215 -3.09 3.01 14.52
N THR A 216 -2.68 2.71 13.28
CA THR A 216 -3.24 1.62 12.45
C THR A 216 -2.30 0.45 12.22
N ASN A 217 -1.13 0.42 12.88
CA ASN A 217 -0.20 -0.71 12.75
C ASN A 217 -0.67 -1.89 13.60
N MET A 218 -1.23 -2.90 12.96
CA MET A 218 -1.72 -4.10 13.65
C MET A 218 -0.85 -5.31 13.33
N SER A 219 -0.72 -6.24 14.29
CA SER A 219 0.06 -7.47 14.09
C SER A 219 -0.48 -8.38 12.98
N THR A 220 -1.76 -8.26 12.66
CA THR A 220 -2.44 -9.01 11.60
C THR A 220 -2.37 -8.35 10.23
N SER A 221 -2.14 -7.04 10.21
CA SER A 221 -1.99 -6.22 8.99
C SER A 221 -0.98 -5.09 9.26
N PRO A 222 0.32 -5.41 9.38
CA PRO A 222 1.36 -4.40 9.63
C PRO A 222 1.58 -3.51 8.41
N TRP A 223 2.20 -2.34 8.66
CA TRP A 223 2.72 -1.49 7.60
C TRP A 223 4.11 -1.93 7.18
N ASP A 224 4.32 -2.07 5.89
CA ASP A 224 5.61 -2.26 5.25
C ASP A 224 6.07 -0.97 4.58
N ILE A 225 7.11 -0.33 5.12
CA ILE A 225 7.69 0.88 4.53
C ILE A 225 8.69 0.47 3.48
N ILE A 226 8.43 0.86 2.23
CA ILE A 226 9.23 0.50 1.06
C ILE A 226 10.13 1.68 0.67
N ASP A 227 11.44 1.46 0.65
CA ASP A 227 12.37 2.43 0.05
C ASP A 227 12.09 2.54 -1.46
N ALA A 228 11.37 3.60 -1.82
CA ALA A 228 10.97 3.82 -3.20
C ALA A 228 11.93 4.74 -3.98
N LYS A 229 13.10 5.07 -3.42
CA LYS A 229 14.10 5.91 -4.08
C LYS A 229 14.71 5.22 -5.29
N ASP A 230 15.11 3.96 -5.19
CA ASP A 230 15.44 3.12 -6.34
C ASP A 230 14.23 2.27 -6.74
N LYS A 231 13.89 2.31 -8.04
CA LYS A 231 12.68 1.64 -8.55
C LYS A 231 12.79 0.12 -8.61
N LYS A 232 13.99 -0.43 -8.79
CA LYS A 232 14.21 -1.88 -8.82
C LYS A 232 14.27 -2.44 -7.41
N TRP A 233 14.92 -1.71 -6.52
CA TRP A 233 14.94 -2.05 -5.10
C TRP A 233 13.52 -2.06 -4.50
N ALA A 234 12.73 -1.02 -4.77
CA ALA A 234 11.33 -0.99 -4.36
C ALA A 234 10.51 -2.17 -4.92
N GLU A 235 10.75 -2.54 -6.20
CA GLU A 235 10.09 -3.69 -6.83
C GLU A 235 10.44 -5.00 -6.12
N LEU A 236 11.71 -5.19 -5.80
CA LEU A 236 12.16 -6.37 -5.07
C LEU A 236 11.55 -6.44 -3.66
N GLN A 237 11.59 -5.34 -2.89
CA GLN A 237 11.00 -5.28 -1.55
C GLN A 237 9.50 -5.64 -1.56
N VAL A 238 8.73 -5.03 -2.47
CA VAL A 238 7.28 -5.27 -2.59
C VAL A 238 7.01 -6.72 -2.97
N MET A 239 7.71 -7.24 -3.98
CA MET A 239 7.50 -8.60 -4.44
C MET A 239 7.94 -9.63 -3.42
N ASP A 240 9.08 -9.45 -2.76
CA ASP A 240 9.57 -10.35 -1.72
C ASP A 240 8.61 -10.38 -0.52
N THR A 241 8.13 -9.21 -0.10
CA THR A 241 7.12 -9.14 0.97
C THR A 241 5.82 -9.84 0.56
N LEU A 242 5.32 -9.60 -0.64
CA LEU A 242 4.12 -10.25 -1.14
C LEU A 242 4.28 -11.77 -1.17
N VAL A 243 5.37 -12.26 -1.75
CA VAL A 243 5.66 -13.70 -1.85
C VAL A 243 5.82 -14.32 -0.47
N SER A 244 6.65 -13.76 0.40
CA SER A 244 6.92 -14.29 1.74
C SER A 244 5.70 -14.25 2.66
N SER A 245 4.74 -13.38 2.42
CA SER A 245 3.49 -13.31 3.19
C SER A 245 2.46 -14.36 2.77
N ILE A 246 2.61 -14.94 1.57
CA ILE A 246 1.70 -15.97 1.03
C ILE A 246 2.30 -17.38 1.21
N GLU A 247 3.60 -17.48 1.48
CA GLU A 247 4.24 -18.79 1.63
C GLU A 247 3.67 -19.61 2.78
N VAL A 248 3.26 -20.78 2.43
CA VAL A 248 2.71 -21.84 3.26
C VAL A 248 3.80 -22.78 3.72
#